data_2dd6d0887cdb81efc2c71f44d80e47fe
#
_entry.id   2dd6d0887cdb81efc2c71f44d80e47fe
#
_cell.length_a   1.000
_cell.length_b   1.000
_cell.length_c   1.000
_cell.angle_alpha   90.00
_cell.angle_beta   90.00
_cell.angle_gamma   90.00
#
_symmetry.space_group_name_H-M   'P 1'
#
loop_
_entity.id
_entity.type
_entity.pdbx_description
1 polymer ?
#
loop_
_entity_poly.entity_id
_entity_poly.type
_entity_poly.pdbx_seq_one_letter_code
_entity_poly.pdbx_strand_id
1 'polypeptide(L)'
;MRLILDTNVVSELRKVRLGKADMNVTAWAESVDATDLFVSAITIMELELGVLSIERKDATQGALLRTWLEQHVLPEFSRRTLSVDTAVAQRCARLHVPDKRGERDALIAATALVHGMTVVTRNVADFKSTGVPLINPWERSQ
;
A
#
# COMPACT_ATOMS: atom_id res chain seq x y z
N MET A 1 10.23 -4.39 -12.62
CA MET A 1 10.23 -4.77 -11.19
C MET A 1 8.84 -4.59 -10.62
N ARG A 2 8.32 -5.63 -10.00
CA ARG A 2 6.98 -5.56 -9.40
C ARG A 2 7.07 -5.03 -7.97
N LEU A 3 6.20 -4.09 -7.65
CA LEU A 3 6.18 -3.37 -6.39
C LEU A 3 4.81 -3.52 -5.74
N ILE A 4 4.77 -3.76 -4.43
CA ILE A 4 3.52 -3.74 -3.67
C ILE A 4 3.49 -2.46 -2.83
N LEU A 5 2.43 -1.67 -2.98
CA LEU A 5 2.30 -0.36 -2.33
C LEU A 5 1.63 -0.51 -0.97
N ASP A 6 2.27 0.06 0.06
CA ASP A 6 1.61 0.22 1.35
C ASP A 6 0.53 1.30 1.24
N THR A 7 -0.42 1.27 2.14
CA THR A 7 -1.59 2.17 2.14
C THR A 7 -1.19 3.65 2.11
N ASN A 8 -0.15 4.05 2.85
CA ASN A 8 0.30 5.44 2.87
C ASN A 8 0.78 5.92 1.50
N VAL A 9 1.34 5.03 0.68
CA VAL A 9 1.79 5.36 -0.67
C VAL A 9 0.58 5.58 -1.59
N VAL A 10 -0.43 4.70 -1.52
CA VAL A 10 -1.66 4.85 -2.33
C VAL A 10 -2.34 6.18 -1.99
N SER A 11 -2.42 6.53 -0.71
CA SER A 11 -2.99 7.80 -0.27
C SER A 11 -2.21 9.00 -0.79
N GLU A 12 -0.88 8.91 -0.80
CA GLU A 12 -0.04 10.00 -1.34
C GLU A 12 -0.17 10.13 -2.85
N LEU A 13 -0.36 9.03 -3.58
CA LEU A 13 -0.59 9.07 -5.02
C LEU A 13 -1.85 9.83 -5.40
N ARG A 14 -2.88 9.82 -4.53
CA ARG A 14 -4.06 10.69 -4.71
C ARG A 14 -3.64 12.16 -4.76
N LYS A 15 -2.72 12.55 -3.89
CA LYS A 15 -2.21 13.94 -3.84
C LYS A 15 -1.36 14.29 -5.06
N VAL A 16 -0.65 13.31 -5.65
CA VAL A 16 0.09 13.52 -6.91
C VAL A 16 -0.87 14.01 -7.99
N ARG A 17 -2.04 13.39 -8.13
CA ARG A 17 -3.06 13.81 -9.10
C ARG A 17 -3.56 15.22 -8.84
N LEU A 18 -3.59 15.64 -7.57
CA LEU A 18 -4.07 16.97 -7.17
C LEU A 18 -2.95 18.02 -7.18
N GLY A 19 -1.72 17.63 -7.50
CA GLY A 19 -0.56 18.52 -7.49
C GLY A 19 -0.12 18.94 -6.09
N LYS A 20 -0.45 18.16 -5.06
CA LYS A 20 -0.20 18.48 -3.64
C LYS A 20 0.67 17.45 -2.93
N ALA A 21 1.24 16.50 -3.67
CA ALA A 21 2.05 15.44 -3.08
C ALA A 21 3.47 15.91 -2.76
N ASP A 22 4.14 15.13 -1.91
CA ASP A 22 5.57 15.25 -1.67
C ASP A 22 6.33 15.21 -3.01
N MET A 23 7.34 16.06 -3.17
CA MET A 23 8.11 16.18 -4.41
C MET A 23 8.86 14.90 -4.76
N ASN A 24 9.41 14.22 -3.76
CA ASN A 24 10.14 12.97 -3.98
C ASN A 24 9.21 11.86 -4.41
N VAL A 25 8.03 11.77 -3.79
CA VAL A 25 7.01 10.78 -4.17
C VAL A 25 6.54 11.03 -5.60
N THR A 26 6.30 12.29 -5.96
CA THR A 26 5.89 12.66 -7.32
C THR A 26 6.95 12.21 -8.35
N ALA A 27 8.22 12.51 -8.08
CA ALA A 27 9.32 12.11 -8.96
C ALA A 27 9.41 10.58 -9.07
N TRP A 28 9.28 9.87 -7.95
CA TRP A 28 9.28 8.42 -7.95
C TRP A 28 8.12 7.86 -8.78
N ALA A 29 6.91 8.39 -8.59
CA ALA A 29 5.72 7.94 -9.30
C ALA A 29 5.86 8.09 -10.82
N GLU A 30 6.50 9.17 -11.27
CA GLU A 30 6.78 9.41 -12.70
C GLU A 30 7.83 8.45 -13.25
N SER A 31 8.69 7.90 -12.40
CA SER A 31 9.81 7.04 -12.81
C SER A 31 9.42 5.56 -12.95
N VAL A 32 8.25 5.14 -12.46
CA VAL A 32 7.83 3.75 -12.46
C VAL A 32 6.68 3.52 -13.43
N ASP A 33 6.58 2.28 -13.93
CA ASP A 33 5.47 1.86 -14.78
C ASP A 33 4.29 1.48 -13.87
N ALA A 34 3.12 2.07 -14.12
CA ALA A 34 1.92 1.78 -13.33
C ALA A 34 1.56 0.29 -13.33
N THR A 35 1.86 -0.43 -14.42
CA THR A 35 1.57 -1.87 -14.50
C THR A 35 2.44 -2.73 -13.59
N ASP A 36 3.52 -2.17 -13.03
CA ASP A 36 4.36 -2.84 -12.05
C ASP A 36 3.87 -2.64 -10.61
N LEU A 37 2.82 -1.83 -10.40
CA LEU A 37 2.32 -1.48 -9.08
C LEU A 37 1.15 -2.37 -8.69
N PHE A 38 1.27 -3.01 -7.53
CA PHE A 38 0.29 -3.92 -6.95
C PHE A 38 -0.11 -3.44 -5.57
N VAL A 39 -1.25 -3.91 -5.09
CA VAL A 39 -1.68 -3.69 -3.71
C VAL A 39 -2.16 -5.02 -3.11
N SER A 40 -2.12 -5.12 -1.79
CA SER A 40 -2.73 -6.23 -1.06
C SER A 40 -4.22 -5.94 -0.84
N ALA A 41 -5.02 -6.99 -0.73
CA ALA A 41 -6.40 -6.89 -0.27
C ALA A 41 -6.48 -6.18 1.09
N ILE A 42 -5.44 -6.30 1.92
CA ILE A 42 -5.35 -5.59 3.21
C ILE A 42 -5.30 -4.07 2.99
N THR A 43 -4.58 -3.60 1.99
CA THR A 43 -4.54 -2.17 1.64
C THR A 43 -5.92 -1.68 1.22
N ILE A 44 -6.65 -2.47 0.43
CA ILE A 44 -8.04 -2.12 0.07
C ILE A 44 -8.91 -1.99 1.32
N MET A 45 -8.79 -2.93 2.26
CA MET A 45 -9.50 -2.86 3.54
C MET A 45 -9.17 -1.57 4.30
N GLU A 46 -7.88 -1.22 4.39
CA GLU A 46 -7.46 -0.02 5.11
C GLU A 46 -7.99 1.26 4.46
N LEU A 47 -7.98 1.32 3.13
CA LEU A 47 -8.54 2.45 2.39
C LEU A 47 -10.05 2.56 2.62
N GLU A 48 -10.76 1.44 2.57
CA GLU A 48 -12.20 1.39 2.84
C GLU A 48 -12.52 1.88 4.26
N LEU A 49 -11.75 1.40 5.26
CA LEU A 49 -11.88 1.85 6.65
C LEU A 49 -11.66 3.36 6.77
N GLY A 50 -10.66 3.90 6.08
CA GLY A 50 -10.37 5.33 6.08
C GLY A 50 -11.52 6.14 5.50
N VAL A 51 -12.08 5.69 4.37
CA VAL A 51 -13.23 6.36 3.73
C VAL A 51 -14.44 6.34 4.66
N LEU A 52 -14.77 5.18 5.23
CA LEU A 52 -15.90 5.03 6.14
C LEU A 52 -15.78 5.95 7.37
N SER A 53 -14.57 6.08 7.91
CA SER A 53 -14.30 6.96 9.05
C SER A 53 -14.56 8.43 8.72
N ILE A 54 -14.13 8.87 7.54
CA ILE A 54 -14.31 10.25 7.09
C ILE A 54 -15.77 10.51 6.74
N GLU A 55 -16.44 9.56 6.06
CA GLU A 55 -17.87 9.68 5.74
C GLU A 55 -18.71 9.94 7.00
N ARG A 56 -18.32 9.30 8.10
CA ARG A 56 -19.02 9.47 9.38
C ARG A 56 -18.83 10.87 9.99
N LYS A 57 -17.67 11.50 9.78
CA LYS A 57 -17.30 12.77 10.39
C LYS A 57 -17.60 13.98 9.50
N ASP A 58 -17.46 13.82 8.21
CA ASP A 58 -17.53 14.89 7.22
C ASP A 58 -18.07 14.32 5.91
N ALA A 59 -19.38 14.52 5.68
CA ALA A 59 -20.06 13.95 4.52
C ALA A 59 -19.48 14.45 3.18
N THR A 60 -19.06 15.70 3.11
CA THR A 60 -18.47 16.28 1.88
C THR A 60 -17.13 15.66 1.55
N GLN A 61 -16.22 15.62 2.52
CA GLN A 61 -14.91 14.97 2.33
C GLN A 61 -15.05 13.48 2.11
N GLY A 62 -15.96 12.83 2.83
CA GLY A 62 -16.24 11.41 2.67
C GLY A 62 -16.69 11.07 1.27
N ALA A 63 -17.56 11.88 0.67
CA ALA A 63 -18.04 11.69 -0.70
C ALA A 63 -16.89 11.79 -1.71
N LEU A 64 -15.97 12.76 -1.54
CA LEU A 64 -14.79 12.90 -2.41
C LEU A 64 -13.87 11.68 -2.31
N LEU A 65 -13.62 11.20 -1.11
CA LEU A 65 -12.77 10.02 -0.90
C LEU A 65 -13.44 8.75 -1.41
N ARG A 66 -14.75 8.62 -1.24
CA ARG A 66 -15.53 7.50 -1.80
C ARG A 66 -15.41 7.47 -3.32
N THR A 67 -15.58 8.60 -3.97
CA THR A 67 -15.43 8.73 -5.42
C THR A 67 -14.03 8.32 -5.86
N TRP A 68 -13.00 8.78 -5.17
CA TRP A 68 -11.62 8.42 -5.46
C TRP A 68 -11.40 6.91 -5.35
N LEU A 69 -11.86 6.29 -4.26
CA LEU A 69 -11.70 4.85 -4.06
C LEU A 69 -12.42 4.04 -5.15
N GLU A 70 -13.70 4.35 -5.41
CA GLU A 70 -14.55 3.59 -6.34
C GLU A 70 -14.20 3.84 -7.80
N GLN A 71 -13.82 5.07 -8.16
CA GLN A 71 -13.63 5.47 -9.56
C GLN A 71 -12.18 5.42 -10.01
N HIS A 72 -11.21 5.44 -9.08
CA HIS A 72 -9.80 5.48 -9.42
C HIS A 72 -9.00 4.31 -8.87
N VAL A 73 -9.08 4.03 -7.57
CA VAL A 73 -8.27 2.99 -6.96
C VAL A 73 -8.73 1.59 -7.38
N LEU A 74 -9.99 1.26 -7.15
CA LEU A 74 -10.49 -0.08 -7.43
C LEU A 74 -10.37 -0.45 -8.91
N PRO A 75 -10.73 0.42 -9.87
CA PRO A 75 -10.52 0.10 -11.28
C PRO A 75 -9.05 -0.03 -11.66
N GLU A 76 -8.18 0.86 -11.17
CA GLU A 76 -6.76 0.83 -11.48
C GLU A 76 -6.11 -0.49 -11.06
N PHE A 77 -6.42 -0.96 -9.85
CA PHE A 77 -5.81 -2.17 -9.29
C PHE A 77 -6.66 -3.43 -9.44
N SER A 78 -7.73 -3.42 -10.26
CA SER A 78 -8.66 -4.54 -10.36
C SER A 78 -7.99 -5.88 -10.68
N ARG A 79 -6.89 -5.87 -11.45
CA ARG A 79 -6.11 -7.07 -11.79
C ARG A 79 -4.78 -7.14 -11.07
N ARG A 80 -4.52 -6.18 -10.18
CA ARG A 80 -3.25 -6.07 -9.45
C ARG A 80 -3.47 -5.94 -7.95
N THR A 81 -4.59 -6.48 -7.48
CA THR A 81 -4.88 -6.64 -6.05
C THR A 81 -4.62 -8.10 -5.67
N LEU A 82 -3.68 -8.30 -4.75
CA LEU A 82 -3.25 -9.63 -4.33
C LEU A 82 -4.04 -10.08 -3.11
N SER A 83 -4.60 -11.28 -3.17
CA SER A 83 -5.40 -11.84 -2.09
C SER A 83 -4.53 -12.34 -0.93
N VAL A 84 -5.16 -12.44 0.24
CA VAL A 84 -4.57 -13.15 1.38
C VAL A 84 -5.00 -14.62 1.27
N ASP A 85 -4.19 -15.40 0.56
CA ASP A 85 -4.42 -16.83 0.37
C ASP A 85 -3.67 -17.66 1.42
N THR A 86 -3.71 -18.99 1.27
CA THR A 86 -3.07 -19.91 2.22
C THR A 86 -1.56 -19.69 2.30
N ALA A 87 -0.89 -19.49 1.16
CA ALA A 87 0.55 -19.25 1.15
C ALA A 87 0.92 -17.97 1.90
N VAL A 88 0.16 -16.90 1.67
CA VAL A 88 0.35 -15.62 2.37
C VAL A 88 0.09 -15.79 3.87
N ALA A 89 -0.99 -16.49 4.24
CA ALA A 89 -1.33 -16.72 5.65
C ALA A 89 -0.23 -17.48 6.38
N GLN A 90 0.30 -18.53 5.77
CA GLN A 90 1.40 -19.32 6.34
C GLN A 90 2.68 -18.51 6.48
N ARG A 91 3.01 -17.73 5.46
CA ARG A 91 4.19 -16.85 5.50
C ARG A 91 4.05 -15.79 6.58
N CYS A 92 2.86 -15.22 6.71
CA CYS A 92 2.54 -14.24 7.75
C CYS A 92 2.75 -14.83 9.15
N ALA A 93 2.27 -16.05 9.37
CA ALA A 93 2.46 -16.73 10.65
C ALA A 93 3.94 -16.80 11.04
N ARG A 94 4.80 -17.11 10.08
CA ARG A 94 6.27 -17.18 10.32
C ARG A 94 6.85 -15.83 10.72
N LEU A 95 6.30 -14.74 10.21
CA LEU A 95 6.78 -13.39 10.56
C LEU A 95 6.48 -13.03 12.02
N HIS A 96 5.49 -13.66 12.64
CA HIS A 96 5.13 -13.43 14.04
C HIS A 96 5.97 -14.26 15.02
N VAL A 97 6.86 -15.09 14.56
CA VAL A 97 7.70 -15.94 15.43
C VAL A 97 9.17 -15.55 15.21
N PRO A 98 9.93 -15.31 16.27
CA PRO A 98 9.55 -15.43 17.69
C PRO A 98 8.69 -14.28 18.22
N ASP A 99 8.68 -13.11 17.57
CA ASP A 99 8.04 -11.90 18.10
C ASP A 99 6.85 -11.49 17.26
N LYS A 100 5.72 -11.28 17.92
CA LYS A 100 4.51 -10.80 17.28
C LYS A 100 4.70 -9.38 16.72
N ARG A 101 4.12 -9.12 15.56
CA ARG A 101 4.16 -7.82 14.83
C ARG A 101 2.76 -7.29 14.60
N GLY A 102 2.67 -6.07 14.07
CA GLY A 102 1.41 -5.55 13.56
C GLY A 102 0.87 -6.45 12.46
N GLU A 103 -0.36 -6.89 12.60
CA GLU A 103 -0.96 -7.89 11.71
C GLU A 103 -1.06 -7.43 10.26
N ARG A 104 -1.50 -6.18 10.04
CA ARG A 104 -1.68 -5.66 8.68
C ARG A 104 -0.34 -5.53 7.96
N ASP A 105 0.67 -4.99 8.62
CA ASP A 105 2.02 -4.87 8.05
C ASP A 105 2.62 -6.24 7.77
N ALA A 106 2.43 -7.20 8.68
CA ALA A 106 2.89 -8.56 8.48
C ALA A 106 2.22 -9.23 7.28
N LEU A 107 0.93 -9.00 7.07
CA LEU A 107 0.20 -9.52 5.91
C LEU A 107 0.69 -8.92 4.60
N ILE A 108 0.95 -7.61 4.58
CA ILE A 108 1.51 -6.94 3.40
C ILE A 108 2.91 -7.47 3.10
N ALA A 109 3.76 -7.57 4.12
CA ALA A 109 5.12 -8.11 3.98
C ALA A 109 5.10 -9.56 3.49
N ALA A 110 4.22 -10.40 4.06
CA ALA A 110 4.08 -11.80 3.65
C ALA A 110 3.64 -11.92 2.19
N THR A 111 2.72 -11.06 1.75
CA THR A 111 2.28 -11.01 0.36
C THR A 111 3.45 -10.71 -0.57
N ALA A 112 4.25 -9.70 -0.22
CA ALA A 112 5.45 -9.34 -0.99
C ALA A 112 6.45 -10.49 -1.05
N LEU A 113 6.70 -11.14 0.08
CA LEU A 113 7.66 -12.26 0.15
C LEU A 113 7.20 -13.46 -0.69
N VAL A 114 5.91 -13.80 -0.64
CA VAL A 114 5.35 -14.91 -1.43
C VAL A 114 5.47 -14.64 -2.93
N HIS A 115 5.25 -13.39 -3.35
CA HIS A 115 5.24 -13.01 -4.76
C HIS A 115 6.58 -12.46 -5.27
N GLY A 116 7.61 -12.40 -4.41
CA GLY A 116 8.93 -11.89 -4.80
C GLY A 116 8.92 -10.40 -5.16
N MET A 117 8.16 -9.59 -4.42
CA MET A 117 8.00 -8.16 -4.67
C MET A 117 8.73 -7.32 -3.62
N THR A 118 8.98 -6.06 -3.97
CA THR A 118 9.49 -5.04 -3.05
C THR A 118 8.32 -4.26 -2.48
N VAL A 119 8.32 -3.99 -1.17
CA VAL A 119 7.30 -3.15 -0.51
C VAL A 119 7.72 -1.69 -0.65
N VAL A 120 6.79 -0.86 -1.11
CA VAL A 120 6.97 0.59 -1.18
C VAL A 120 6.19 1.20 -0.02
N THR A 121 6.89 1.86 0.90
CA THR A 121 6.27 2.38 2.13
C THR A 121 7.07 3.56 2.69
N ARG A 122 6.37 4.45 3.37
CA ARG A 122 7.00 5.49 4.19
C ARG A 122 7.53 4.90 5.50
N ASN A 123 6.87 3.87 6.01
CA ASN A 123 7.13 3.30 7.35
C ASN A 123 8.12 2.13 7.28
N VAL A 124 9.31 2.38 6.75
CA VAL A 124 10.33 1.33 6.56
C VAL A 124 10.69 0.62 7.87
N ALA A 125 10.67 1.33 8.99
CA ALA A 125 10.99 0.75 10.29
C ALA A 125 10.03 -0.41 10.67
N ASP A 126 8.75 -0.31 10.28
CA ASP A 126 7.74 -1.31 10.58
C ASP A 126 7.93 -2.61 9.77
N PHE A 127 8.65 -2.54 8.65
CA PHE A 127 8.88 -3.67 7.76
C PHE A 127 10.30 -4.23 7.81
N LYS A 128 11.24 -3.47 8.37
CA LYS A 128 12.68 -3.77 8.28
C LYS A 128 13.03 -5.17 8.77
N SER A 129 12.44 -5.60 9.87
CA SER A 129 12.75 -6.90 10.48
C SER A 129 12.06 -8.08 9.79
N THR A 130 11.21 -7.84 8.79
CA THR A 130 10.56 -8.90 8.03
C THR A 130 11.48 -9.50 6.96
N GLY A 131 12.56 -8.80 6.60
CA GLY A 131 13.47 -9.20 5.54
C GLY A 131 12.99 -8.88 4.14
N VAL A 132 11.82 -8.28 3.97
CA VAL A 132 11.31 -7.90 2.65
C VAL A 132 12.13 -6.72 2.09
N PRO A 133 12.42 -6.70 0.77
CA PRO A 133 13.04 -5.52 0.15
C PRO A 133 12.11 -4.31 0.27
N LEU A 134 12.69 -3.13 0.51
CA LEU A 134 11.95 -1.90 0.80
C LEU A 134 12.38 -0.74 -0.08
N ILE A 135 11.41 0.09 -0.47
CA ILE A 135 11.64 1.39 -1.11
C ILE A 135 10.83 2.41 -0.33
N ASN A 136 11.48 3.51 0.06
CA ASN A 136 10.79 4.66 0.64
C ASN A 136 10.76 5.80 -0.39
N PRO A 137 9.61 6.06 -1.07
CA PRO A 137 9.56 7.07 -2.12
C PRO A 137 9.62 8.50 -1.60
N TRP A 138 9.50 8.71 -0.27
CA TRP A 138 9.71 10.03 0.34
C TRP A 138 11.20 10.38 0.42
N GLU A 139 12.08 9.39 0.38
CA GLU A 139 13.51 9.62 0.38
C GLU A 139 14.01 9.84 -1.04
N ARG A 140 14.94 10.79 -1.18
CA ARG A 140 15.50 11.11 -2.47
C ARG A 140 16.32 9.92 -2.99
N SER A 141 16.01 9.49 -4.22
CA SER A 141 16.79 8.48 -4.90
C SER A 141 18.19 9.02 -5.19
N GLN A 142 19.19 8.23 -4.84
CA GLN A 142 20.60 8.58 -5.14
C GLN A 142 21.01 7.99 -6.49
#